data_706351b9fc4e3a93d2ef60f27ec620cd
#
_entry.id   706351b9fc4e3a93d2ef60f27ec620cd
#
_cell.length_a   1.000
_cell.length_b   1.000
_cell.length_c   1.000
_cell.angle_alpha   90.00
_cell.angle_beta   90.00
_cell.angle_gamma   90.00
#
_symmetry.space_group_name_H-M   'P 1'
#
loop_
_entity.id
_entity.type
_entity.pdbx_description
1 polymer ?
#
loop_
_entity_poly.entity_id
_entity_poly.type
_entity_poly.pdbx_seq_one_letter_code
_entity_poly.pdbx_strand_id
1 'polypeptide(L)'
;MHIAVAGNIGSGKTTLTALLAKHYEWEPSYETLDDNPYITDFYDDMQRWSFNLQIYFLHTRFNNIIRSKSNPRTTINDRTIYEDAYIFAPNLHAMGLMSTRDFDTYQALFSNIKSLIDAPDLLIYLRSSIGNIVGQIQKRGREYEDSIRLDYLKRLNERYEAWISTYKDGKLLIVDVDDIDFENNPEHLGSIINKVDAELHGLF
;
A
#
# COMPACT_ATOMS: atom_id res chain seq x y z
N MET A 1 3.62 17.59 5.73
CA MET A 1 3.17 16.30 6.29
C MET A 1 3.25 15.22 5.22
N HIS A 2 3.41 13.98 5.65
CA HIS A 2 3.42 12.81 4.78
C HIS A 2 2.29 11.86 5.20
N ILE A 3 1.29 11.73 4.35
CA ILE A 3 0.15 10.83 4.55
C ILE A 3 0.35 9.60 3.65
N ALA A 4 -0.10 8.43 4.09
CA ALA A 4 0.00 7.22 3.27
C ALA A 4 -1.30 6.40 3.36
N VAL A 5 -1.69 5.81 2.24
CA VAL A 5 -2.84 4.90 2.15
C VAL A 5 -2.33 3.48 1.93
N ALA A 6 -2.61 2.59 2.87
CA ALA A 6 -2.22 1.19 2.85
C ALA A 6 -3.44 0.27 2.68
N GLY A 7 -3.21 -0.94 2.23
CA GLY A 7 -4.26 -1.96 2.09
C GLY A 7 -3.95 -2.99 0.99
N ASN A 8 -4.69 -4.07 0.98
CA ASN A 8 -4.46 -5.18 0.06
C ASN A 8 -4.69 -4.78 -1.41
N ILE A 9 -4.29 -5.62 -2.35
CA ILE A 9 -4.59 -5.47 -3.79
C ILE A 9 -6.12 -5.36 -3.94
N GLY A 10 -6.60 -4.37 -4.69
CA GLY A 10 -8.05 -4.19 -4.90
C GLY A 10 -8.81 -3.48 -3.77
N SER A 11 -8.17 -3.02 -2.69
CA SER A 11 -8.86 -2.34 -1.57
C SER A 11 -9.29 -0.89 -1.84
N GLY A 12 -9.00 -0.31 -3.02
CA GLY A 12 -9.42 1.05 -3.38
C GLY A 12 -8.42 2.15 -3.02
N LYS A 13 -7.17 1.83 -2.66
CA LYS A 13 -6.14 2.81 -2.26
C LYS A 13 -5.97 3.95 -3.24
N THR A 14 -5.77 3.64 -4.51
CA THR A 14 -5.53 4.65 -5.57
C THR A 14 -6.69 5.62 -5.68
N THR A 15 -7.92 5.11 -5.64
CA THR A 15 -9.14 5.92 -5.68
C THR A 15 -9.22 6.84 -4.46
N LEU A 16 -9.01 6.30 -3.25
CA LEU A 16 -9.06 7.12 -2.03
C LEU A 16 -7.94 8.16 -2.02
N THR A 17 -6.72 7.79 -2.43
CA THR A 17 -5.59 8.72 -2.56
C THR A 17 -5.94 9.89 -3.46
N ALA A 18 -6.54 9.64 -4.63
CA ALA A 18 -6.95 10.68 -5.57
C ALA A 18 -8.04 11.60 -4.98
N LEU A 19 -9.04 11.03 -4.31
CA LEU A 19 -10.14 11.78 -3.71
C LEU A 19 -9.68 12.67 -2.55
N LEU A 20 -8.84 12.16 -1.66
CA LEU A 20 -8.26 12.93 -0.55
C LEU A 20 -7.28 13.99 -1.06
N ALA A 21 -6.43 13.66 -2.04
CA ALA A 21 -5.54 14.63 -2.67
C ALA A 21 -6.31 15.80 -3.25
N LYS A 22 -7.41 15.53 -3.95
CA LYS A 22 -8.29 16.56 -4.52
C LYS A 22 -8.98 17.40 -3.43
N HIS A 23 -9.48 16.76 -2.37
CA HIS A 23 -10.21 17.43 -1.30
C HIS A 23 -9.33 18.40 -0.49
N TYR A 24 -8.11 17.93 -0.13
CA TYR A 24 -7.19 18.70 0.72
C TYR A 24 -6.14 19.49 -0.07
N GLU A 25 -6.15 19.43 -1.39
CA GLU A 25 -5.11 20.00 -2.27
C GLU A 25 -3.71 19.47 -1.95
N TRP A 26 -3.63 18.19 -1.52
CA TRP A 26 -2.37 17.50 -1.26
C TRP A 26 -1.73 17.02 -2.56
N GLU A 27 -0.40 16.88 -2.55
CA GLU A 27 0.36 16.35 -3.68
C GLU A 27 0.32 14.82 -3.68
N PRO A 28 -0.35 14.17 -4.66
CA PRO A 28 -0.42 12.71 -4.69
C PRO A 28 0.85 12.10 -5.28
N SER A 29 1.23 10.93 -4.74
CA SER A 29 2.25 10.05 -5.32
C SER A 29 1.63 8.68 -5.53
N TYR A 30 1.40 8.33 -6.79
CA TYR A 30 0.79 7.06 -7.18
C TYR A 30 1.83 5.97 -7.40
N GLU A 31 1.42 4.72 -7.20
CA GLU A 31 2.17 3.56 -7.64
C GLU A 31 2.05 3.44 -9.17
N THR A 32 3.14 3.67 -9.90
CA THR A 32 3.19 3.53 -11.35
C THR A 32 3.41 2.06 -11.73
N LEU A 33 2.33 1.28 -11.81
CA LEU A 33 2.41 -0.13 -12.21
C LEU A 33 2.65 -0.27 -13.70
N ASP A 34 2.08 0.62 -14.52
CA ASP A 34 2.16 0.54 -15.99
C ASP A 34 3.59 0.76 -16.51
N ASP A 35 4.41 1.52 -15.78
CA ASP A 35 5.83 1.74 -16.09
C ASP A 35 6.77 0.73 -15.40
N ASN A 36 6.20 -0.24 -14.67
CA ASN A 36 7.02 -1.21 -13.94
C ASN A 36 7.49 -2.32 -14.87
N PRO A 37 8.81 -2.42 -15.14
CA PRO A 37 9.34 -3.37 -16.13
C PRO A 37 9.24 -4.84 -15.68
N TYR A 38 8.87 -5.11 -14.42
CA TYR A 38 8.86 -6.45 -13.85
C TYR A 38 7.46 -6.98 -13.55
N ILE A 39 6.40 -6.15 -13.62
CA ILE A 39 5.08 -6.55 -13.08
C ILE A 39 4.46 -7.70 -13.85
N THR A 40 4.52 -7.67 -15.17
CA THR A 40 3.98 -8.73 -16.03
C THR A 40 4.79 -10.01 -15.87
N ASP A 41 6.11 -9.93 -15.99
CA ASP A 41 7.02 -11.06 -15.83
C ASP A 41 6.89 -11.72 -14.43
N PHE A 42 6.65 -10.91 -13.39
CA PHE A 42 6.43 -11.41 -12.04
C PHE A 42 5.17 -12.25 -11.93
N TYR A 43 4.06 -11.84 -12.54
CA TYR A 43 2.84 -12.65 -12.48
C TYR A 43 2.92 -13.90 -13.34
N ASP A 44 3.76 -13.90 -14.38
CA ASP A 44 4.04 -15.08 -15.21
C ASP A 44 4.99 -16.09 -14.50
N ASP A 45 6.03 -15.59 -13.81
CA ASP A 45 6.98 -16.40 -13.04
C ASP A 45 7.40 -15.69 -11.75
N MET A 46 6.55 -15.82 -10.72
CA MET A 46 6.80 -15.19 -9.42
C MET A 46 8.13 -15.63 -8.79
N GLN A 47 8.53 -16.90 -8.96
CA GLN A 47 9.76 -17.41 -8.36
C GLN A 47 11.00 -16.76 -8.98
N ARG A 48 10.98 -16.52 -10.27
CA ARG A 48 12.11 -15.90 -10.98
C ARG A 48 12.20 -14.40 -10.67
N TRP A 49 11.08 -13.70 -10.58
CA TRP A 49 11.04 -12.24 -10.60
C TRP A 49 10.72 -11.58 -9.27
N SER A 50 10.41 -12.34 -8.20
CA SER A 50 10.05 -11.79 -6.89
C SER A 50 11.07 -10.80 -6.34
N PHE A 51 12.35 -11.17 -6.33
CA PHE A 51 13.41 -10.31 -5.82
C PHE A 51 13.54 -9.01 -6.64
N ASN A 52 13.57 -9.14 -7.96
CA ASN A 52 13.70 -7.99 -8.86
C ASN A 52 12.54 -7.00 -8.68
N LEU A 53 11.30 -7.49 -8.64
CA LEU A 53 10.13 -6.67 -8.43
C LEU A 53 10.16 -5.95 -7.06
N GLN A 54 10.51 -6.68 -5.98
CA GLN A 54 10.57 -6.09 -4.65
C GLN A 54 11.68 -5.04 -4.51
N ILE A 55 12.84 -5.23 -5.15
CA ILE A 55 13.90 -4.22 -5.20
C ILE A 55 13.45 -2.99 -6.01
N TYR A 56 12.74 -3.19 -7.11
CA TYR A 56 12.20 -2.08 -7.90
C TYR A 56 11.21 -1.24 -7.07
N PHE A 57 10.27 -1.86 -6.36
CA PHE A 57 9.34 -1.16 -5.49
C PHE A 57 10.06 -0.45 -4.34
N LEU A 58 11.01 -1.11 -3.69
CA LEU A 58 11.79 -0.52 -2.62
C LEU A 58 12.50 0.77 -3.09
N HIS A 59 13.15 0.72 -4.27
CA HIS A 59 13.84 1.85 -4.88
C HIS A 59 12.87 3.00 -5.23
N THR A 60 11.78 2.70 -5.93
CA THR A 60 10.84 3.73 -6.38
C THR A 60 10.14 4.42 -5.22
N ARG A 61 9.71 3.67 -4.19
CA ARG A 61 9.08 4.24 -3.00
C ARG A 61 10.06 5.05 -2.16
N PHE A 62 11.30 4.59 -2.02
CA PHE A 62 12.33 5.37 -1.35
C PHE A 62 12.54 6.72 -2.04
N ASN A 63 12.66 6.74 -3.37
CA ASN A 63 12.78 7.98 -4.13
C ASN A 63 11.57 8.90 -3.94
N ASN A 64 10.36 8.35 -3.91
CA ASN A 64 9.14 9.13 -3.65
C ASN A 64 9.15 9.75 -2.25
N ILE A 65 9.58 9.02 -1.21
CA ILE A 65 9.71 9.55 0.15
C ILE A 65 10.74 10.70 0.19
N ILE A 66 11.90 10.54 -0.45
CA ILE A 66 12.93 11.60 -0.49
C ILE A 66 12.40 12.86 -1.21
N ARG A 67 11.66 12.70 -2.31
CA ARG A 67 11.01 13.82 -3.01
C ARG A 67 9.95 14.49 -2.13
N SER A 68 9.14 13.71 -1.43
CA SER A 68 8.12 14.21 -0.51
C SER A 68 8.72 15.03 0.63
N LYS A 69 9.88 14.63 1.19
CA LYS A 69 10.59 15.40 2.23
C LYS A 69 10.99 16.80 1.76
N SER A 70 11.27 16.98 0.47
CA SER A 70 11.66 18.26 -0.13
C SER A 70 10.44 19.10 -0.56
N ASN A 71 9.24 18.56 -0.52
CA ASN A 71 8.02 19.24 -0.94
C ASN A 71 7.45 20.07 0.23
N PRO A 72 7.20 21.39 0.04
CA PRO A 72 6.58 22.22 1.08
C PRO A 72 5.10 21.89 1.33
N ARG A 73 4.43 21.19 0.39
CA ARG A 73 3.05 20.75 0.53
C ARG A 73 2.96 19.42 1.27
N THR A 74 1.80 19.16 1.85
CA THR A 74 1.47 17.81 2.33
C THR A 74 1.42 16.85 1.14
N THR A 75 2.03 15.68 1.27
CA THR A 75 2.02 14.61 0.27
C THR A 75 1.17 13.44 0.73
N ILE A 76 0.48 12.79 -0.21
CA ILE A 76 -0.27 11.56 0.05
C ILE A 76 0.18 10.46 -0.90
N ASN A 77 0.63 9.34 -0.35
CA ASN A 77 1.19 8.23 -1.11
C ASN A 77 0.20 7.08 -1.21
N ASP A 78 0.00 6.58 -2.43
CA ASP A 78 -0.66 5.29 -2.69
C ASP A 78 0.34 4.18 -2.37
N ARG A 79 0.17 3.54 -1.24
CA ARG A 79 1.02 2.50 -0.65
C ARG A 79 2.29 3.03 0.03
N THR A 80 2.87 2.21 0.88
CA THR A 80 4.08 2.52 1.65
C THR A 80 5.20 1.54 1.37
N ILE A 81 6.44 1.97 1.63
CA ILE A 81 7.62 1.11 1.60
C ILE A 81 7.57 0.01 2.69
N TYR A 82 6.81 0.24 3.77
CA TYR A 82 6.63 -0.72 4.86
C TYR A 82 5.80 -1.93 4.44
N GLU A 83 4.83 -1.76 3.52
CA GLU A 83 4.04 -2.86 2.97
C GLU A 83 4.90 -3.85 2.20
N ASP A 84 5.88 -3.37 1.41
CA ASP A 84 6.80 -4.24 0.70
C ASP A 84 7.63 -5.09 1.67
N ALA A 85 8.14 -4.46 2.73
CA ALA A 85 9.06 -5.10 3.67
C ALA A 85 8.37 -5.99 4.71
N TYR A 86 7.15 -5.67 5.12
CA TYR A 86 6.45 -6.41 6.18
C TYR A 86 5.38 -7.37 5.64
N ILE A 87 4.92 -7.18 4.41
CA ILE A 87 3.82 -7.94 3.83
C ILE A 87 4.25 -8.70 2.58
N PHE A 88 4.66 -8.00 1.51
CA PHE A 88 4.90 -8.63 0.21
C PHE A 88 6.16 -9.50 0.19
N ALA A 89 7.32 -8.98 0.54
CA ALA A 89 8.56 -9.76 0.53
C ALA A 89 8.52 -10.95 1.51
N PRO A 90 8.06 -10.80 2.77
CA PRO A 90 7.88 -11.94 3.67
C PRO A 90 6.85 -12.96 3.17
N ASN A 91 5.80 -12.53 2.48
CA ASN A 91 4.84 -13.46 1.89
C ASN A 91 5.46 -14.28 0.78
N LEU A 92 6.19 -13.66 -0.13
CA LEU A 92 6.89 -14.33 -1.22
C LEU A 92 7.93 -15.33 -0.70
N HIS A 93 8.68 -14.95 0.33
CA HIS A 93 9.62 -15.85 1.00
C HIS A 93 8.91 -17.04 1.65
N ALA A 94 7.84 -16.81 2.42
CA ALA A 94 7.10 -17.88 3.09
C ALA A 94 6.39 -18.85 2.11
N MET A 95 6.11 -18.40 0.90
CA MET A 95 5.56 -19.23 -0.19
C MET A 95 6.66 -19.95 -1.00
N GLY A 96 7.94 -19.77 -0.69
CA GLY A 96 9.06 -20.33 -1.46
C GLY A 96 9.30 -19.67 -2.82
N LEU A 97 8.68 -18.50 -3.04
CA LEU A 97 8.80 -17.73 -4.28
C LEU A 97 9.99 -16.74 -4.26
N MET A 98 10.59 -16.53 -3.09
CA MET A 98 11.83 -15.77 -2.89
C MET A 98 12.78 -16.60 -2.05
N SER A 99 14.03 -16.75 -2.47
CA SER A 99 15.03 -17.51 -1.72
C SER A 99 15.35 -16.81 -0.39
N THR A 100 15.78 -17.58 0.62
CA THR A 100 16.22 -17.02 1.92
C THR A 100 17.36 -16.03 1.72
N ARG A 101 18.33 -16.33 0.86
CA ARG A 101 19.44 -15.41 0.55
C ARG A 101 18.94 -14.06 0.00
N ASP A 102 17.99 -14.08 -0.93
CA ASP A 102 17.45 -12.87 -1.55
C ASP A 102 16.58 -12.09 -0.54
N PHE A 103 15.80 -12.80 0.26
CA PHE A 103 15.00 -12.21 1.33
C PHE A 103 15.88 -11.52 2.39
N ASP A 104 16.95 -12.17 2.86
CA ASP A 104 17.89 -11.61 3.82
C ASP A 104 18.57 -10.35 3.25
N THR A 105 18.96 -10.39 1.97
CA THR A 105 19.55 -9.24 1.27
C THR A 105 18.54 -8.08 1.19
N TYR A 106 17.29 -8.38 0.83
CA TYR A 106 16.21 -7.38 0.79
C TYR A 106 15.97 -6.75 2.16
N GLN A 107 15.88 -7.56 3.23
CA GLN A 107 15.65 -7.07 4.59
C GLN A 107 16.81 -6.21 5.10
N ALA A 108 18.05 -6.57 4.79
CA ALA A 108 19.22 -5.77 5.14
C ALA A 108 19.18 -4.40 4.45
N LEU A 109 18.85 -4.37 3.15
CA LEU A 109 18.71 -3.13 2.39
C LEU A 109 17.57 -2.26 2.94
N PHE A 110 16.40 -2.85 3.18
CA PHE A 110 15.27 -2.15 3.78
C PHE A 110 15.62 -1.56 5.15
N SER A 111 16.33 -2.31 6.00
CA SER A 111 16.76 -1.84 7.33
C SER A 111 17.63 -0.57 7.24
N ASN A 112 18.56 -0.53 6.28
CA ASN A 112 19.38 0.64 6.02
C ASN A 112 18.53 1.83 5.56
N ILE A 113 17.61 1.60 4.61
CA ILE A 113 16.70 2.64 4.12
C ILE A 113 15.80 3.15 5.24
N LYS A 114 15.24 2.27 6.07
CA LYS A 114 14.36 2.63 7.19
C LYS A 114 15.04 3.61 8.15
N SER A 115 16.34 3.51 8.35
CA SER A 115 17.10 4.44 9.22
C SER A 115 17.21 5.87 8.66
N LEU A 116 16.89 6.06 7.37
CA LEU A 116 17.01 7.34 6.66
C LEU A 116 15.66 8.03 6.41
N ILE A 117 14.56 7.36 6.72
CA ILE A 117 13.21 7.84 6.44
C ILE A 117 12.38 7.92 7.72
N ASP A 118 11.39 8.81 7.71
CA ASP A 118 10.39 8.89 8.78
C ASP A 118 9.14 8.09 8.39
N ALA A 119 8.42 7.60 9.38
CA ALA A 119 7.11 7.03 9.19
C ALA A 119 6.11 8.11 8.70
N PRO A 120 5.00 7.74 8.03
CA PRO A 120 3.97 8.70 7.70
C PRO A 120 3.37 9.33 8.97
N ASP A 121 3.04 10.63 8.88
CA ASP A 121 2.34 11.35 9.95
C ASP A 121 0.96 10.74 10.23
N LEU A 122 0.32 10.20 9.18
CA LEU A 122 -0.91 9.42 9.26
C LEU A 122 -0.87 8.27 8.25
N LEU A 123 -1.06 7.06 8.74
CA LEU A 123 -1.31 5.87 7.93
C LEU A 123 -2.81 5.59 7.89
N ILE A 124 -3.41 5.60 6.70
CA ILE A 124 -4.80 5.23 6.45
C ILE A 124 -4.83 3.80 5.93
N TYR A 125 -5.30 2.85 6.72
CA TYR A 125 -5.40 1.45 6.32
C TYR A 125 -6.81 1.12 5.85
N LEU A 126 -6.94 0.70 4.58
CA LEU A 126 -8.19 0.21 4.01
C LEU A 126 -8.32 -1.28 4.31
N ARG A 127 -9.12 -1.60 5.32
CA ARG A 127 -9.48 -2.97 5.67
C ARG A 127 -10.57 -3.46 4.75
N SER A 128 -10.33 -4.60 4.09
CA SER A 128 -11.30 -5.19 3.17
C SER A 128 -11.35 -6.70 3.29
N SER A 129 -12.52 -7.27 3.16
CA SER A 129 -12.71 -8.72 3.07
C SER A 129 -12.18 -9.26 1.75
N ILE A 130 -11.81 -10.54 1.73
CA ILE A 130 -11.36 -11.21 0.51
C ILE A 130 -12.43 -11.20 -0.58
N GLY A 131 -13.71 -11.30 -0.20
CA GLY A 131 -14.82 -11.25 -1.16
C GLY A 131 -14.87 -9.90 -1.89
N ASN A 132 -14.77 -8.80 -1.15
CA ASN A 132 -14.75 -7.46 -1.72
C ASN A 132 -13.50 -7.24 -2.59
N ILE A 133 -12.31 -7.63 -2.11
CA ILE A 133 -11.05 -7.55 -2.86
C ILE A 133 -11.16 -8.24 -4.22
N VAL A 134 -11.65 -9.48 -4.26
CA VAL A 134 -11.82 -10.24 -5.51
C VAL A 134 -12.79 -9.53 -6.45
N GLY A 135 -13.93 -9.05 -5.94
CA GLY A 135 -14.89 -8.29 -6.73
C GLY A 135 -14.29 -7.02 -7.35
N GLN A 136 -13.49 -6.28 -6.60
CA GLN A 136 -12.83 -5.07 -7.08
C GLN A 136 -11.72 -5.35 -8.11
N ILE A 137 -10.94 -6.43 -7.94
CA ILE A 137 -9.94 -6.87 -8.92
C ILE A 137 -10.63 -7.23 -10.24
N GLN A 138 -11.71 -8.02 -10.19
CA GLN A 138 -12.49 -8.40 -11.39
C GLN A 138 -13.11 -7.18 -12.08
N LYS A 139 -13.70 -6.24 -11.32
CA LYS A 139 -14.26 -5.00 -11.85
C LYS A 139 -13.22 -4.15 -12.57
N ARG A 140 -11.98 -4.12 -12.05
CA ARG A 140 -10.87 -3.36 -12.62
C ARG A 140 -10.33 -3.96 -13.91
N GLY A 141 -10.31 -5.30 -14.04
CA GLY A 141 -10.04 -6.04 -15.29
C GLY A 141 -8.61 -5.87 -15.83
N ARG A 142 -7.58 -5.85 -14.98
CA ARG A 142 -6.18 -5.87 -15.42
C ARG A 142 -5.76 -7.29 -15.78
N GLU A 143 -5.34 -7.52 -17.03
CA GLU A 143 -5.02 -8.86 -17.55
C GLU A 143 -4.02 -9.64 -16.69
N TYR A 144 -2.96 -9.01 -16.19
CA TYR A 144 -1.96 -9.68 -15.33
C TYR A 144 -2.50 -10.06 -13.96
N GLU A 145 -3.60 -9.46 -13.50
CA GLU A 145 -4.24 -9.77 -12.22
C GLU A 145 -5.13 -11.02 -12.29
N ASP A 146 -5.51 -11.49 -13.48
CA ASP A 146 -6.31 -12.69 -13.66
C ASP A 146 -5.58 -13.95 -13.15
N SER A 147 -4.26 -13.92 -13.10
CA SER A 147 -3.41 -14.99 -12.56
C SER A 147 -3.27 -14.97 -11.04
N ILE A 148 -3.78 -13.95 -10.34
CA ILE A 148 -3.66 -13.82 -8.88
C ILE A 148 -4.48 -14.91 -8.18
N ARG A 149 -3.79 -15.75 -7.43
CA ARG A 149 -4.41 -16.85 -6.69
C ARG A 149 -5.10 -16.34 -5.43
N LEU A 150 -6.23 -16.93 -5.10
CA LEU A 150 -7.00 -16.59 -3.89
C LEU A 150 -6.20 -16.81 -2.60
N ASP A 151 -5.38 -17.86 -2.53
CA ASP A 151 -4.55 -18.13 -1.35
C ASP A 151 -3.45 -17.06 -1.17
N TYR A 152 -2.94 -16.47 -2.25
CA TYR A 152 -2.02 -15.34 -2.20
C TYR A 152 -2.69 -14.10 -1.56
N LEU A 153 -3.89 -13.73 -2.01
CA LEU A 153 -4.65 -12.60 -1.46
C LEU A 153 -4.99 -12.80 0.03
N LYS A 154 -5.39 -14.03 0.42
CA LYS A 154 -5.67 -14.37 1.82
C LYS A 154 -4.45 -14.19 2.72
N ARG A 155 -3.28 -14.71 2.30
CA ARG A 155 -2.03 -14.57 3.04
C ARG A 155 -1.60 -13.11 3.18
N LEU A 156 -1.76 -12.31 2.12
CA LEU A 156 -1.51 -10.87 2.20
C LEU A 156 -2.43 -10.23 3.24
N ASN A 157 -3.74 -10.55 3.22
CA ASN A 157 -4.71 -9.98 4.16
C ASN A 157 -4.37 -10.30 5.63
N GLU A 158 -4.01 -11.56 5.91
CA GLU A 158 -3.55 -11.99 7.24
C GLU A 158 -2.32 -11.21 7.70
N ARG A 159 -1.36 -10.96 6.79
CA ARG A 159 -0.16 -10.17 7.10
C ARG A 159 -0.47 -8.69 7.33
N TYR A 160 -1.42 -8.13 6.57
CA TYR A 160 -1.89 -6.76 6.83
C TYR A 160 -2.48 -6.65 8.23
N GLU A 161 -3.40 -7.53 8.63
CA GLU A 161 -4.01 -7.51 9.96
C GLU A 161 -2.94 -7.68 11.07
N ALA A 162 -1.98 -8.58 10.88
CA ALA A 162 -0.88 -8.76 11.83
C ALA A 162 0.00 -7.50 11.95
N TRP A 163 0.35 -6.85 10.83
CA TRP A 163 1.14 -5.62 10.84
C TRP A 163 0.38 -4.47 11.50
N ILE A 164 -0.87 -4.25 11.09
CA ILE A 164 -1.71 -3.16 11.59
C ILE A 164 -1.99 -3.32 13.10
N SER A 165 -2.20 -4.55 13.59
CA SER A 165 -2.42 -4.80 15.02
C SER A 165 -1.23 -4.41 15.91
N THR A 166 -0.04 -4.31 15.34
CA THR A 166 1.21 -3.96 16.05
C THR A 166 1.79 -2.61 15.64
N TYR A 167 1.12 -1.88 14.74
CA TYR A 167 1.61 -0.60 14.22
C TYR A 167 1.73 0.46 15.32
N LYS A 168 2.92 1.08 15.42
CA LYS A 168 3.25 2.10 16.45
C LYS A 168 4.10 3.24 15.90
N ASP A 169 4.41 3.23 14.61
CA ASP A 169 5.37 4.17 14.02
C ASP A 169 4.76 5.56 13.78
N GLY A 170 3.43 5.72 13.85
CA GLY A 170 2.71 6.99 13.66
C GLY A 170 1.22 6.86 13.96
N LYS A 171 0.44 7.88 13.60
CA LYS A 171 -1.02 7.82 13.69
C LYS A 171 -1.57 6.79 12.71
N LEU A 172 -2.62 6.08 13.11
CA LEU A 172 -3.28 5.04 12.32
C LEU A 172 -4.78 5.26 12.26
N LEU A 173 -5.30 5.43 11.05
CA LEU A 173 -6.74 5.41 10.78
C LEU A 173 -7.11 4.12 10.05
N ILE A 174 -7.99 3.31 10.64
CA ILE A 174 -8.54 2.11 9.99
C ILE A 174 -9.90 2.45 9.39
N VAL A 175 -10.07 2.15 8.11
CA VAL A 175 -11.33 2.32 7.38
C VAL A 175 -11.76 0.97 6.83
N ASP A 176 -12.86 0.41 7.37
CA ASP A 176 -13.50 -0.78 6.81
C ASP A 176 -14.25 -0.37 5.54
N VAL A 177 -13.91 -0.98 4.40
CA VAL A 177 -14.43 -0.55 3.08
C VAL A 177 -15.41 -1.51 2.45
N ASP A 178 -15.80 -2.58 3.13
CA ASP A 178 -16.70 -3.59 2.57
C ASP A 178 -18.10 -3.03 2.24
N ASP A 179 -18.61 -2.16 3.11
CA ASP A 179 -19.93 -1.54 2.98
C ASP A 179 -19.86 -0.04 2.57
N ILE A 180 -18.69 0.42 2.12
CA ILE A 180 -18.44 1.84 1.80
C ILE A 180 -18.13 2.02 0.32
N ASP A 181 -18.99 2.75 -0.40
CA ASP A 181 -18.73 3.23 -1.76
C ASP A 181 -18.30 4.70 -1.71
N PHE A 182 -17.04 4.94 -1.39
CA PHE A 182 -16.51 6.32 -1.33
C PHE A 182 -16.20 6.91 -2.72
N GLU A 183 -16.24 6.08 -3.77
CA GLU A 183 -16.04 6.52 -5.15
C GLU A 183 -17.29 7.23 -5.70
N ASN A 184 -18.48 6.66 -5.44
CA ASN A 184 -19.74 7.11 -6.03
C ASN A 184 -20.70 7.72 -5.01
N ASN A 185 -20.46 7.56 -3.70
CA ASN A 185 -21.29 8.09 -2.64
C ASN A 185 -20.56 9.18 -1.85
N PRO A 186 -20.96 10.48 -2.03
CA PRO A 186 -20.33 11.60 -1.31
C PRO A 186 -20.44 11.54 0.21
N GLU A 187 -21.50 10.93 0.75
CA GLU A 187 -21.66 10.78 2.21
C GLU A 187 -20.63 9.81 2.80
N HIS A 188 -20.33 8.72 2.06
CA HIS A 188 -19.30 7.77 2.46
C HIS A 188 -17.91 8.41 2.42
N LEU A 189 -17.60 9.18 1.38
CA LEU A 189 -16.35 9.94 1.31
C LEU A 189 -16.28 10.98 2.44
N GLY A 190 -17.36 11.72 2.68
CA GLY A 190 -17.45 12.71 3.77
C GLY A 190 -17.19 12.10 5.15
N SER A 191 -17.67 10.87 5.39
CA SER A 191 -17.39 10.15 6.63
C SER A 191 -15.90 9.84 6.79
N ILE A 192 -15.21 9.46 5.70
CA ILE A 192 -13.75 9.22 5.73
C ILE A 192 -13.00 10.53 5.98
N ILE A 193 -13.37 11.61 5.29
CA ILE A 193 -12.78 12.95 5.47
C ILE A 193 -12.88 13.38 6.93
N ASN A 194 -14.06 13.27 7.55
CA ASN A 194 -14.26 13.62 8.96
C ASN A 194 -13.35 12.82 9.90
N LYS A 195 -13.11 11.53 9.62
CA LYS A 195 -12.17 10.70 10.39
C LYS A 195 -10.73 11.15 10.20
N VAL A 196 -10.33 11.50 8.97
CA VAL A 196 -9.01 12.05 8.67
C VAL A 196 -8.78 13.37 9.41
N ASP A 197 -9.76 14.28 9.39
CA ASP A 197 -9.70 15.56 10.13
C ASP A 197 -9.55 15.33 11.64
N ALA A 198 -10.31 14.39 12.19
CA ALA A 198 -10.22 14.05 13.61
C ALA A 198 -8.83 13.53 13.99
N GLU A 199 -8.19 12.71 13.13
CA GLU A 199 -6.82 12.22 13.38
C GLU A 199 -5.76 13.31 13.20
N LEU A 200 -5.90 14.19 12.22
CA LEU A 200 -4.90 15.22 11.93
C LEU A 200 -4.96 16.38 12.91
N HIS A 201 -6.16 16.83 13.25
CA HIS A 201 -6.38 18.07 14.00
C HIS A 201 -6.86 17.84 15.45
N GLY A 202 -7.18 16.60 15.80
CA GLY A 202 -7.78 16.23 17.07
C GLY A 202 -9.30 16.47 17.09
N LEU A 203 -10.02 15.76 17.95
CA LEU A 203 -11.36 16.13 18.36
C LEU A 203 -11.20 17.25 19.39
N PHE A 204 -11.91 18.33 19.21
CA PHE A 204 -11.94 19.51 20.10
C PHE A 204 -12.15 19.15 21.57
#